data_32aa3f89ab059cb38e40577be7768814
#
_entry.id   32aa3f89ab059cb38e40577be7768814
#
_cell.length_a   1.000
_cell.length_b   1.000
_cell.length_c   1.000
_cell.angle_alpha   90.00
_cell.angle_beta   90.00
_cell.angle_gamma   90.00
#
_symmetry.space_group_name_H-M   'P 1'
#
loop_
_entity.id
_entity.type
_entity.pdbx_description
1 polymer ?
#
loop_
_entity_poly.entity_id
_entity_poly.type
_entity_poly.pdbx_seq_one_letter_code
_entity_poly.pdbx_strand_id
1 'polypeptide(L)'
;VTVQSTPATVGAWHWFAPTEVHWRPRDYWQPGTKVTVTANLRGLDAGNDVWGLGDFGYAFTIGEKHVSTIDTVSHQMTVTANDQVVHTYPISAGRAKNPTISGVLVVRYRQYDVLMDSQSIGIPRSSPDGYYEHVYWDTAVSTSGYFVHSAPWSMWAQGSSNVSHGCVNLSPARAQEFYEFSQIGDIVQVTGSSLAADASDGEGDWQIPFGQFANAGAGASTPAGTARPGGGL
;
A
#
# COMPACT_ATOMS: atom_id res chain seq x y z
N VAL A 1 -10.69 -15.03 -15.50
CA VAL A 1 -9.36 -14.84 -14.88
C VAL A 1 -9.19 -15.87 -13.77
N THR A 2 -8.02 -16.49 -13.68
CA THR A 2 -7.67 -17.45 -12.62
C THR A 2 -6.37 -17.03 -11.93
N VAL A 3 -6.29 -17.27 -10.62
CA VAL A 3 -5.06 -17.12 -9.84
C VAL A 3 -4.71 -18.48 -9.26
N GLN A 4 -3.51 -18.96 -9.53
CA GLN A 4 -2.96 -20.19 -9.00
C GLN A 4 -1.71 -19.92 -8.22
N SER A 5 -1.48 -20.63 -7.12
CA SER A 5 -0.26 -20.47 -6.32
C SER A 5 0.28 -21.80 -5.80
N THR A 6 1.58 -21.82 -5.56
CA THR A 6 2.30 -22.93 -4.93
C THR A 6 3.21 -22.37 -3.83
N PRO A 7 2.96 -22.65 -2.53
CA PRO A 7 1.82 -23.41 -2.01
C PRO A 7 0.47 -22.76 -2.31
N ALA A 8 -0.59 -23.57 -2.25
CA ALA A 8 -1.95 -23.12 -2.51
C ALA A 8 -2.39 -22.07 -1.46
N THR A 9 -2.97 -20.97 -1.93
CA THR A 9 -3.35 -19.82 -1.07
C THR A 9 -4.83 -19.53 -1.26
N VAL A 10 -5.54 -19.40 -0.15
CA VAL A 10 -6.94 -18.96 -0.16
C VAL A 10 -7.00 -17.48 -0.45
N GLY A 11 -7.81 -17.07 -1.41
CA GLY A 11 -8.03 -15.67 -1.77
C GLY A 11 -9.42 -15.47 -2.36
N ALA A 12 -9.75 -14.23 -2.70
CA ALA A 12 -11.02 -13.86 -3.29
C ALA A 12 -10.88 -12.72 -4.28
N TRP A 13 -11.88 -12.57 -5.12
CA TRP A 13 -12.08 -11.42 -5.99
C TRP A 13 -13.03 -10.41 -5.32
N HIS A 14 -12.79 -9.14 -5.59
CA HIS A 14 -13.65 -8.02 -5.19
C HIS A 14 -13.76 -7.01 -6.33
N TRP A 15 -14.98 -6.62 -6.68
CA TRP A 15 -15.23 -5.58 -7.65
C TRP A 15 -15.31 -4.21 -6.95
N PHE A 16 -14.36 -3.33 -7.24
CA PHE A 16 -14.39 -1.93 -6.76
C PHE A 16 -15.20 -1.04 -7.69
N ALA A 17 -15.21 -1.38 -8.98
CA ALA A 17 -15.97 -0.68 -10.02
C ALA A 17 -16.36 -1.65 -11.14
N PRO A 18 -17.27 -1.30 -12.05
CA PRO A 18 -17.63 -2.17 -13.19
C PRO A 18 -16.45 -2.59 -14.06
N THR A 19 -15.36 -1.85 -14.02
CA THR A 19 -14.14 -2.08 -14.82
C THR A 19 -12.92 -2.41 -13.98
N GLU A 20 -13.07 -2.56 -12.66
CA GLU A 20 -11.96 -2.76 -11.74
C GLU A 20 -12.24 -3.89 -10.76
N VAL A 21 -11.48 -4.97 -10.88
CA VAL A 21 -11.58 -6.14 -10.03
C VAL A 21 -10.22 -6.49 -9.45
N HIS A 22 -10.17 -6.66 -8.13
CA HIS A 22 -8.95 -7.06 -7.42
C HIS A 22 -9.07 -8.47 -6.89
N TRP A 23 -7.96 -9.16 -6.83
CA TRP A 23 -7.82 -10.42 -6.12
C TRP A 23 -6.78 -10.27 -5.03
N ARG A 24 -7.11 -10.67 -3.82
CA ARG A 24 -6.12 -10.76 -2.75
C ARG A 24 -6.22 -12.06 -1.97
N PRO A 25 -5.11 -12.53 -1.37
CA PRO A 25 -5.15 -13.63 -0.42
C PRO A 25 -5.91 -13.20 0.86
N ARG A 26 -6.40 -14.19 1.60
CA ARG A 26 -7.02 -13.94 2.92
C ARG A 26 -6.00 -13.40 3.92
N ASP A 27 -4.85 -14.03 3.96
CA ASP A 27 -3.72 -13.69 4.80
C ASP A 27 -2.55 -13.23 3.90
N TYR A 28 -1.55 -12.57 4.45
CA TYR A 28 -0.38 -12.19 3.65
C TYR A 28 0.28 -13.41 3.01
N TRP A 29 0.83 -13.23 1.83
CA TRP A 29 1.52 -14.27 1.10
C TRP A 29 2.69 -14.84 1.93
N GLN A 30 2.91 -16.14 1.79
CA GLN A 30 4.12 -16.76 2.32
C GLN A 30 5.30 -16.46 1.37
N PRO A 31 6.50 -16.11 1.91
CA PRO A 31 7.70 -15.97 1.10
C PRO A 31 7.96 -17.19 0.23
N GLY A 32 8.45 -16.96 -0.98
CA GLY A 32 8.74 -18.01 -1.95
C GLY A 32 7.53 -18.59 -2.67
N THR A 33 6.30 -18.15 -2.35
CA THR A 33 5.10 -18.58 -3.08
C THR A 33 5.20 -18.19 -4.55
N LYS A 34 5.04 -19.16 -5.43
CA LYS A 34 4.93 -18.92 -6.88
C LYS A 34 3.49 -18.69 -7.25
N VAL A 35 3.22 -17.60 -7.94
CA VAL A 35 1.86 -17.20 -8.35
C VAL A 35 1.80 -17.12 -9.86
N THR A 36 0.73 -17.67 -10.44
CA THR A 36 0.41 -17.55 -11.86
C THR A 36 -1.00 -16.97 -12.00
N VAL A 37 -1.12 -15.90 -12.75
CA VAL A 37 -2.39 -15.29 -13.13
C VAL A 37 -2.62 -15.56 -14.61
N THR A 38 -3.79 -16.07 -14.97
CA THR A 38 -4.18 -16.32 -16.36
C THR A 38 -5.52 -15.70 -16.65
N ALA A 39 -5.61 -14.94 -17.73
CA ALA A 39 -6.83 -14.30 -18.21
C ALA A 39 -7.11 -14.76 -19.63
N ASN A 40 -8.07 -15.69 -19.79
CA ASN A 40 -8.52 -16.19 -21.08
C ASN A 40 -9.62 -15.26 -21.60
N LEU A 41 -9.24 -14.24 -22.33
CA LEU A 41 -10.13 -13.17 -22.78
C LEU A 41 -10.40 -13.23 -24.28
N ARG A 42 -9.67 -14.00 -25.06
CA ARG A 42 -9.83 -14.09 -26.52
C ARG A 42 -11.25 -14.50 -26.89
N GLY A 43 -11.93 -13.63 -27.66
CA GLY A 43 -13.30 -13.85 -28.12
C GLY A 43 -14.37 -13.77 -27.04
N LEU A 44 -14.02 -13.25 -25.83
CA LEU A 44 -14.99 -12.94 -24.80
C LEU A 44 -15.72 -11.64 -25.20
N ASP A 45 -17.06 -11.70 -25.25
CA ASP A 45 -17.91 -10.53 -25.42
C ASP A 45 -18.03 -9.77 -24.07
N ALA A 46 -17.53 -8.56 -24.05
CA ALA A 46 -17.63 -7.66 -22.90
C ALA A 46 -18.83 -6.70 -23.00
N GLY A 47 -19.68 -6.86 -24.01
CA GLY A 47 -20.82 -5.97 -24.30
C GLY A 47 -20.41 -4.74 -25.12
N ASN A 48 -21.41 -4.03 -25.68
CA ASN A 48 -21.22 -2.80 -26.47
C ASN A 48 -20.19 -2.95 -27.61
N ASP A 49 -20.19 -4.08 -28.30
CA ASP A 49 -19.24 -4.42 -29.39
C ASP A 49 -17.76 -4.47 -28.95
N VAL A 50 -17.48 -4.60 -27.65
CA VAL A 50 -16.13 -4.77 -27.12
C VAL A 50 -15.81 -6.26 -26.94
N TRP A 51 -14.75 -6.71 -27.60
CA TRP A 51 -14.33 -8.12 -27.58
C TRP A 51 -12.89 -8.26 -27.08
N GLY A 52 -12.65 -9.32 -26.32
CA GLY A 52 -11.30 -9.69 -25.91
C GLY A 52 -10.44 -10.09 -27.11
N LEU A 53 -9.33 -9.39 -27.31
CA LEU A 53 -8.42 -9.63 -28.43
C LEU A 53 -7.40 -10.73 -28.17
N GLY A 54 -7.11 -11.07 -26.93
CA GLY A 54 -6.07 -12.05 -26.59
C GLY A 54 -6.21 -12.61 -25.20
N ASP A 55 -5.43 -13.65 -24.95
CA ASP A 55 -5.23 -14.23 -23.63
C ASP A 55 -3.96 -13.63 -23.00
N PHE A 56 -3.96 -13.47 -21.70
CA PHE A 56 -2.82 -12.91 -20.97
C PHE A 56 -2.44 -13.85 -19.83
N GLY A 57 -1.14 -13.93 -19.57
CA GLY A 57 -0.60 -14.67 -18.43
C GLY A 57 0.56 -13.88 -17.78
N TYR A 58 0.61 -13.96 -16.47
CA TYR A 58 1.68 -13.37 -15.68
C TYR A 58 2.06 -14.32 -14.56
N ALA A 59 3.36 -14.46 -14.29
CA ALA A 59 3.86 -15.28 -13.20
C ALA A 59 4.91 -14.51 -12.41
N PHE A 60 4.87 -14.65 -11.08
CA PHE A 60 5.81 -14.02 -10.18
C PHE A 60 6.05 -14.90 -8.94
N THR A 61 7.10 -14.57 -8.20
CA THR A 61 7.40 -15.20 -6.92
C THR A 61 7.34 -14.15 -5.83
N ILE A 62 6.69 -14.48 -4.72
CA ILE A 62 6.64 -13.62 -3.54
C ILE A 62 8.01 -13.54 -2.90
N GLY A 63 8.46 -12.33 -2.63
CA GLY A 63 9.72 -12.05 -1.96
C GLY A 63 9.71 -12.36 -0.46
N GLU A 64 10.63 -11.77 0.28
CA GLU A 64 10.65 -11.83 1.73
C GLU A 64 9.45 -11.11 2.34
N LYS A 65 9.05 -11.52 3.53
CA LYS A 65 7.96 -10.88 4.26
C LYS A 65 8.50 -9.65 4.99
N HIS A 66 8.22 -8.47 4.49
CA HIS A 66 8.52 -7.21 5.15
C HIS A 66 7.23 -6.57 5.68
N VAL A 67 7.23 -6.22 6.95
CA VAL A 67 6.13 -5.49 7.59
C VAL A 67 6.71 -4.36 8.42
N SER A 68 6.27 -3.14 8.14
CA SER A 68 6.61 -1.95 8.90
C SER A 68 5.39 -1.52 9.70
N THR A 69 5.54 -1.35 11.01
CA THR A 69 4.48 -0.85 11.89
C THR A 69 4.84 0.55 12.35
N ILE A 70 4.00 1.52 12.02
CA ILE A 70 4.11 2.92 12.41
C ILE A 70 3.08 3.19 13.50
N ASP A 71 3.54 3.55 14.69
CA ASP A 71 2.69 3.98 15.79
C ASP A 71 2.87 5.49 16.00
N THR A 72 1.83 6.25 15.66
CA THR A 72 1.84 7.70 15.75
C THR A 72 1.72 8.22 17.19
N VAL A 73 1.35 7.37 18.14
CA VAL A 73 1.25 7.72 19.57
C VAL A 73 2.60 7.58 20.25
N SER A 74 3.28 6.47 20.03
CA SER A 74 4.64 6.25 20.57
C SER A 74 5.73 6.93 19.75
N HIS A 75 5.39 7.48 18.57
CA HIS A 75 6.34 8.10 17.64
C HIS A 75 7.45 7.14 17.20
N GLN A 76 7.11 5.88 17.00
CA GLN A 76 8.04 4.83 16.61
C GLN A 76 7.57 4.11 15.35
N MET A 77 8.55 3.69 14.56
CA MET A 77 8.34 2.79 13.44
C MET A 77 9.21 1.55 13.66
N THR A 78 8.59 0.37 13.67
CA THR A 78 9.28 -0.92 13.77
C THR A 78 9.20 -1.61 12.42
N VAL A 79 10.34 -2.05 11.90
CA VAL A 79 10.47 -2.76 10.63
C VAL A 79 10.86 -4.19 10.90
N THR A 80 10.12 -5.12 10.31
CA THR A 80 10.40 -6.56 10.44
C THR A 80 10.67 -7.18 9.06
N ALA A 81 11.59 -8.14 9.04
CA ALA A 81 11.84 -9.06 7.95
C ALA A 81 11.62 -10.48 8.45
N ASN A 82 10.75 -11.26 7.82
CA ASN A 82 10.41 -12.63 8.21
C ASN A 82 10.08 -12.76 9.71
N ASP A 83 9.25 -11.82 10.20
CA ASP A 83 8.81 -11.70 11.60
C ASP A 83 9.91 -11.36 12.63
N GLN A 84 11.12 -11.05 12.20
CA GLN A 84 12.21 -10.57 13.04
C GLN A 84 12.35 -9.06 12.92
N VAL A 85 12.43 -8.34 14.05
CA VAL A 85 12.70 -6.90 14.04
C VAL A 85 14.11 -6.66 13.50
N VAL A 86 14.19 -5.89 12.42
CA VAL A 86 15.47 -5.49 11.80
C VAL A 86 15.82 -4.05 12.08
N HIS A 87 14.81 -3.17 12.17
CA HIS A 87 15.02 -1.75 12.47
C HIS A 87 13.93 -1.21 13.40
N THR A 88 14.30 -0.21 14.18
CA THR A 88 13.37 0.61 14.96
C THR A 88 13.79 2.08 14.79
N TYR A 89 12.85 2.91 14.32
CA TYR A 89 13.12 4.31 14.02
C TYR A 89 12.22 5.22 14.85
N PRO A 90 12.77 6.24 15.53
CA PRO A 90 11.97 7.36 15.99
C PRO A 90 11.46 8.15 14.77
N ILE A 91 10.18 8.46 14.76
CA ILE A 91 9.48 9.13 13.66
C ILE A 91 8.77 10.39 14.14
N SER A 92 8.37 11.22 13.18
CA SER A 92 7.37 12.26 13.39
C SER A 92 6.33 12.13 12.26
N ALA A 93 5.09 11.85 12.64
CA ALA A 93 3.97 11.67 11.72
C ALA A 93 3.15 12.96 11.56
N GLY A 94 1.99 12.87 10.91
CA GLY A 94 1.09 13.98 10.69
C GLY A 94 0.56 14.60 11.99
N ARG A 95 0.63 15.91 12.09
CA ARG A 95 0.04 16.70 13.20
C ARG A 95 -1.49 16.56 13.21
N ALA A 96 -2.13 16.93 14.30
CA ALA A 96 -3.58 16.80 14.49
C ALA A 96 -4.44 17.42 13.36
N LYS A 97 -3.97 18.52 12.75
CA LYS A 97 -4.64 19.21 11.63
C LYS A 97 -4.52 18.43 10.30
N ASN A 98 -3.43 17.69 10.13
CA ASN A 98 -3.11 16.92 8.92
C ASN A 98 -2.60 15.53 9.34
N PRO A 99 -3.47 14.66 9.88
CA PRO A 99 -3.03 13.38 10.42
C PRO A 99 -2.57 12.42 9.32
N THR A 100 -1.62 11.56 9.64
CA THR A 100 -1.27 10.43 8.79
C THR A 100 -2.45 9.46 8.73
N ILE A 101 -2.77 8.92 7.57
CA ILE A 101 -3.83 7.89 7.47
C ILE A 101 -3.43 6.63 8.23
N SER A 102 -4.36 6.04 8.98
CA SER A 102 -4.16 4.79 9.72
C SER A 102 -4.86 3.61 9.03
N GLY A 103 -4.21 2.45 9.08
CA GLY A 103 -4.69 1.23 8.44
C GLY A 103 -3.53 0.44 7.84
N VAL A 104 -3.84 -0.46 6.92
CA VAL A 104 -2.86 -1.27 6.21
C VAL A 104 -2.58 -0.66 4.85
N LEU A 105 -1.41 -0.07 4.72
CA LEU A 105 -0.90 0.54 3.50
C LEU A 105 0.12 -0.39 2.85
N VAL A 106 0.51 -0.08 1.62
CA VAL A 106 1.45 -0.89 0.83
C VAL A 106 2.48 0.03 0.18
N VAL A 107 3.75 -0.36 0.20
CA VAL A 107 4.79 0.34 -0.55
C VAL A 107 4.50 0.25 -2.04
N ARG A 108 4.29 1.39 -2.69
CA ARG A 108 3.88 1.49 -4.09
C ARG A 108 5.03 1.73 -5.05
N TYR A 109 5.88 2.65 -4.69
CA TYR A 109 7.11 2.98 -5.43
C TYR A 109 8.09 3.70 -4.52
N ARG A 110 9.31 3.82 -4.99
CA ARG A 110 10.37 4.59 -4.33
C ARG A 110 10.92 5.60 -5.31
N GLN A 111 11.17 6.80 -4.84
CA GLN A 111 11.77 7.86 -5.63
C GLN A 111 12.81 8.60 -4.80
N TYR A 112 14.01 8.77 -5.34
CA TYR A 112 15.11 9.37 -4.60
C TYR A 112 14.88 10.85 -4.28
N ASP A 113 14.29 11.59 -5.21
CA ASP A 113 14.06 13.04 -5.14
C ASP A 113 12.63 13.34 -5.60
N VAL A 114 11.82 13.89 -4.70
CA VAL A 114 10.44 14.32 -4.96
C VAL A 114 10.32 15.79 -4.66
N LEU A 115 9.83 16.58 -5.62
CA LEU A 115 9.45 17.96 -5.37
C LEU A 115 8.07 17.97 -4.70
N MET A 116 8.05 18.25 -3.41
CA MET A 116 6.84 18.37 -2.62
C MET A 116 6.29 19.78 -2.67
N ASP A 117 5.04 19.90 -3.05
CA ASP A 117 4.34 21.18 -3.21
C ASP A 117 3.05 21.18 -2.40
N SER A 118 2.96 22.05 -1.42
CA SER A 118 1.79 22.19 -0.56
C SER A 118 0.49 22.51 -1.32
N GLN A 119 0.58 23.07 -2.52
CA GLN A 119 -0.58 23.35 -3.35
C GLN A 119 -1.29 22.04 -3.81
N SER A 120 -0.56 20.94 -3.94
CA SER A 120 -1.12 19.63 -4.30
C SER A 120 -2.12 19.09 -3.25
N ILE A 121 -2.00 19.56 -2.00
CA ILE A 121 -2.90 19.22 -0.89
C ILE A 121 -3.77 20.42 -0.46
N GLY A 122 -3.93 21.43 -1.32
CA GLY A 122 -4.80 22.58 -1.09
C GLY A 122 -4.25 23.65 -0.13
N ILE A 123 -2.97 23.60 0.23
CA ILE A 123 -2.32 24.61 1.08
C ILE A 123 -1.55 25.59 0.20
N PRO A 124 -1.91 26.91 0.17
CA PRO A 124 -1.17 27.90 -0.59
C PRO A 124 0.30 27.98 -0.14
N ARG A 125 1.25 28.02 -1.10
CA ARG A 125 2.67 28.16 -0.78
C ARG A 125 3.01 29.39 0.07
N SER A 126 2.22 30.46 -0.06
CA SER A 126 2.38 31.72 0.69
C SER A 126 1.83 31.66 2.12
N SER A 127 1.15 30.59 2.51
CA SER A 127 0.64 30.44 3.87
C SER A 127 1.76 30.02 4.84
N PRO A 128 1.58 30.24 6.16
CA PRO A 128 2.55 29.75 7.16
C PRO A 128 2.77 28.22 7.13
N ASP A 129 1.82 27.48 6.60
CA ASP A 129 1.87 26.03 6.42
C ASP A 129 2.33 25.61 5.00
N GLY A 130 2.63 26.58 4.12
CA GLY A 130 3.03 26.34 2.75
C GLY A 130 4.47 25.86 2.65
N TYR A 131 4.72 24.98 1.67
CA TYR A 131 6.06 24.48 1.33
C TYR A 131 6.20 24.23 -0.17
N TYR A 132 7.44 24.30 -0.64
CA TYR A 132 7.83 23.95 -1.99
C TYR A 132 9.31 23.55 -1.95
N GLU A 133 9.58 22.26 -1.77
CA GLU A 133 10.92 21.78 -1.45
C GLU A 133 11.20 20.40 -2.02
N HIS A 134 12.46 20.13 -2.31
CA HIS A 134 12.93 18.80 -2.64
C HIS A 134 13.06 17.96 -1.38
N VAL A 135 12.48 16.79 -1.42
CA VAL A 135 12.54 15.78 -0.37
C VAL A 135 13.20 14.54 -0.92
N TYR A 136 13.96 13.84 -0.10
CA TYR A 136 14.79 12.74 -0.55
C TYR A 136 14.44 11.44 0.14
N TRP A 137 14.77 10.32 -0.51
CA TRP A 137 14.57 8.97 0.00
C TRP A 137 13.09 8.68 0.25
N ASP A 138 12.26 9.02 -0.75
CA ASP A 138 10.81 8.93 -0.63
C ASP A 138 10.33 7.52 -0.93
N THR A 139 9.60 6.93 0.02
CA THR A 139 8.89 5.66 -0.11
C THR A 139 7.40 5.94 -0.05
N ALA A 140 6.73 5.86 -1.21
CA ALA A 140 5.29 6.10 -1.33
C ALA A 140 4.50 4.92 -0.75
N VAL A 141 3.54 5.22 0.13
CA VAL A 141 2.74 4.20 0.82
C VAL A 141 1.23 4.34 0.57
N SER A 142 0.82 5.33 -0.24
CA SER A 142 -0.57 5.53 -0.64
C SER A 142 -0.68 6.18 -2.01
N THR A 143 -1.88 6.21 -2.61
CA THR A 143 -2.19 7.00 -3.82
C THR A 143 -2.47 8.44 -3.51
N SER A 144 -2.91 8.74 -2.29
CA SER A 144 -3.23 10.10 -1.84
C SER A 144 -2.01 10.92 -1.41
N GLY A 145 -0.78 10.41 -1.65
CA GLY A 145 0.43 11.19 -1.47
C GLY A 145 1.05 11.12 -0.06
N TYR A 146 0.84 10.02 0.66
CA TYR A 146 1.57 9.77 1.90
C TYR A 146 2.87 9.03 1.62
N PHE A 147 3.95 9.52 2.22
CA PHE A 147 5.30 8.99 2.08
C PHE A 147 5.95 8.76 3.43
N VAL A 148 6.92 7.85 3.45
CA VAL A 148 7.97 7.80 4.46
C VAL A 148 9.21 8.39 3.82
N HIS A 149 9.81 9.46 4.40
CA HIS A 149 10.86 10.21 3.73
C HIS A 149 11.85 10.90 4.68
N SER A 150 12.93 11.41 4.12
CA SER A 150 13.91 12.22 4.83
C SER A 150 13.34 13.59 5.21
N ALA A 151 13.45 13.96 6.49
CA ALA A 151 13.00 15.25 7.01
C ALA A 151 13.99 15.82 8.04
N PRO A 152 15.14 16.32 7.59
CA PRO A 152 16.17 16.87 8.49
C PRO A 152 15.66 18.04 9.34
N TRP A 153 14.70 18.81 8.85
CA TRP A 153 14.10 19.97 9.55
C TRP A 153 13.25 19.58 10.77
N SER A 154 12.80 18.34 10.87
CA SER A 154 11.95 17.86 11.96
C SER A 154 12.62 16.86 12.90
N MET A 155 13.95 16.69 12.84
CA MET A 155 14.68 15.72 13.67
C MET A 155 14.44 15.93 15.17
N TRP A 156 14.21 17.18 15.61
CA TRP A 156 13.88 17.52 16.99
C TRP A 156 12.55 16.95 17.48
N ALA A 157 11.63 16.63 16.56
CA ALA A 157 10.31 16.09 16.85
C ALA A 157 10.25 14.56 16.74
N GLN A 158 11.19 13.97 16.01
CA GLN A 158 11.20 12.51 15.78
C GLN A 158 11.40 11.76 17.10
N GLY A 159 10.48 10.84 17.40
CA GLY A 159 10.41 10.10 18.65
C GLY A 159 9.67 10.81 19.77
N SER A 160 9.10 12.01 19.55
CA SER A 160 8.45 12.77 20.61
C SER A 160 7.16 13.50 20.22
N SER A 161 6.98 13.88 18.95
CA SER A 161 5.81 14.64 18.52
C SER A 161 5.56 14.53 17.02
N ASN A 162 4.30 14.72 16.61
CA ASN A 162 3.85 14.69 15.23
C ASN A 162 3.71 16.11 14.68
N VAL A 163 4.52 16.46 13.69
CA VAL A 163 4.59 17.84 13.16
C VAL A 163 4.44 17.92 11.64
N SER A 164 4.36 16.80 10.92
CA SER A 164 4.27 16.79 9.47
C SER A 164 2.87 17.18 8.95
N HIS A 165 2.73 17.26 7.63
CA HIS A 165 1.45 17.45 6.95
C HIS A 165 0.78 16.12 6.56
N GLY A 166 1.22 15.00 7.14
CA GLY A 166 0.67 13.66 6.90
C GLY A 166 1.73 12.60 6.64
N CYS A 167 2.83 12.95 5.99
CA CYS A 167 3.94 12.03 5.74
C CYS A 167 4.63 11.60 7.05
N VAL A 168 5.37 10.52 6.99
CA VAL A 168 6.16 9.99 8.09
C VAL A 168 7.61 10.43 7.91
N ASN A 169 8.05 11.32 8.79
CA ASN A 169 9.35 11.94 8.78
C ASN A 169 10.39 11.07 9.48
N LEU A 170 11.50 10.82 8.82
CA LEU A 170 12.69 10.14 9.32
C LEU A 170 13.93 11.07 9.23
N SER A 171 14.96 10.77 9.99
CA SER A 171 16.27 11.39 9.74
C SER A 171 16.84 10.94 8.39
N PRO A 172 17.73 11.70 7.74
CA PRO A 172 18.24 11.36 6.42
C PRO A 172 18.83 9.94 6.33
N ALA A 173 19.63 9.55 7.31
CA ALA A 173 20.24 8.21 7.32
C ALA A 173 19.19 7.09 7.43
N ARG A 174 18.15 7.27 8.29
CA ARG A 174 17.08 6.27 8.48
C ARG A 174 16.12 6.23 7.30
N ALA A 175 15.87 7.36 6.66
CA ALA A 175 15.06 7.40 5.44
C ALA A 175 15.75 6.67 4.30
N GLN A 176 17.07 6.86 4.15
CA GLN A 176 17.88 6.11 3.20
C GLN A 176 17.84 4.61 3.49
N GLU A 177 18.09 4.21 4.73
CA GLU A 177 18.07 2.80 5.15
C GLU A 177 16.70 2.15 4.87
N PHE A 178 15.59 2.82 5.22
CA PHE A 178 14.25 2.34 4.93
C PHE A 178 13.94 2.28 3.43
N TYR A 179 14.36 3.29 2.67
CA TYR A 179 14.22 3.34 1.21
C TYR A 179 14.94 2.19 0.52
N GLU A 180 16.20 1.90 0.94
CA GLU A 180 17.00 0.82 0.37
C GLU A 180 16.45 -0.56 0.73
N PHE A 181 15.92 -0.71 1.95
CA PHE A 181 15.31 -1.94 2.45
C PHE A 181 13.97 -2.24 1.77
N SER A 182 13.09 -1.24 1.61
CA SER A 182 11.71 -1.42 1.18
C SER A 182 11.59 -1.92 -0.26
N GLN A 183 10.60 -2.79 -0.49
CA GLN A 183 10.24 -3.28 -1.81
C GLN A 183 8.77 -2.94 -2.13
N ILE A 184 8.44 -2.85 -3.43
CA ILE A 184 7.05 -2.68 -3.86
C ILE A 184 6.24 -3.88 -3.40
N GLY A 185 5.13 -3.63 -2.73
CA GLY A 185 4.27 -4.65 -2.15
C GLY A 185 4.50 -4.89 -0.64
N ASP A 186 5.56 -4.33 -0.04
CA ASP A 186 5.79 -4.41 1.41
C ASP A 186 4.64 -3.75 2.18
N ILE A 187 4.27 -4.34 3.30
CA ILE A 187 3.17 -3.86 4.15
C ILE A 187 3.65 -2.77 5.09
N VAL A 188 2.85 -1.69 5.17
CA VAL A 188 3.04 -0.60 6.13
C VAL A 188 1.76 -0.42 6.95
N GLN A 189 1.79 -0.85 8.20
CA GLN A 189 0.66 -0.70 9.13
C GLN A 189 0.81 0.58 9.93
N VAL A 190 -0.19 1.47 9.84
CA VAL A 190 -0.21 2.71 10.62
C VAL A 190 -1.29 2.63 11.68
N THR A 191 -0.94 2.94 12.92
CA THR A 191 -1.84 2.95 14.09
C THR A 191 -1.75 4.28 14.84
N GLY A 192 -2.74 4.52 15.71
CA GLY A 192 -2.75 5.68 16.60
C GLY A 192 -3.19 7.00 15.97
N SER A 193 -3.44 7.05 14.67
CA SER A 193 -3.95 8.25 13.99
C SER A 193 -5.48 8.31 14.03
N SER A 194 -6.01 9.54 14.00
CA SER A 194 -7.47 9.80 13.99
C SER A 194 -8.10 9.67 12.60
N LEU A 195 -7.32 9.61 11.52
CA LEU A 195 -7.78 9.51 10.15
C LEU A 195 -7.58 8.07 9.66
N ALA A 196 -8.67 7.37 9.38
CA ALA A 196 -8.60 6.04 8.79
C ALA A 196 -8.26 6.11 7.30
N ALA A 197 -7.48 5.15 6.82
CA ALA A 197 -7.27 4.95 5.39
C ALA A 197 -8.56 4.47 4.74
N ASP A 198 -8.80 4.91 3.52
CA ASP A 198 -9.95 4.54 2.71
C ASP A 198 -9.58 3.36 1.79
N ALA A 199 -10.57 2.51 1.48
CA ALA A 199 -10.38 1.38 0.56
C ALA A 199 -10.10 1.83 -0.89
N SER A 200 -10.46 3.06 -1.23
CA SER A 200 -10.15 3.67 -2.53
C SER A 200 -8.74 4.25 -2.62
N ASP A 201 -7.98 4.27 -1.53
CA ASP A 201 -6.61 4.79 -1.52
C ASP A 201 -5.59 3.72 -1.96
N GLY A 202 -5.54 3.49 -3.26
CA GLY A 202 -4.60 2.56 -3.87
C GLY A 202 -4.91 1.10 -3.53
N GLU A 203 -3.93 0.39 -2.98
CA GLU A 203 -4.09 -1.00 -2.53
C GLU A 203 -4.90 -1.08 -1.21
N GLY A 204 -6.00 -0.33 -1.14
CA GLY A 204 -6.93 -0.28 0.00
C GLY A 204 -7.70 -1.57 0.27
N ASP A 205 -7.47 -2.61 -0.52
CA ASP A 205 -8.04 -3.95 -0.34
C ASP A 205 -7.94 -4.47 1.10
N TRP A 206 -6.82 -4.15 1.76
CA TRP A 206 -6.54 -4.58 3.13
C TRP A 206 -7.33 -3.83 4.20
N GLN A 207 -7.99 -2.71 3.86
CA GLN A 207 -8.91 -1.99 4.75
C GLN A 207 -10.25 -2.74 4.88
N ILE A 208 -10.57 -3.61 3.93
CA ILE A 208 -11.83 -4.37 3.91
C ILE A 208 -11.60 -5.72 4.60
N PRO A 209 -12.35 -6.07 5.66
CA PRO A 209 -12.29 -7.40 6.24
C PRO A 209 -12.52 -8.49 5.18
N PHE A 210 -11.73 -9.59 5.21
CA PHE A 210 -11.74 -10.59 4.15
C PHE A 210 -13.14 -11.16 3.86
N GLY A 211 -13.95 -11.38 4.87
CA GLY A 211 -15.33 -11.86 4.68
C GLY A 211 -16.21 -10.89 3.88
N GLN A 212 -16.02 -9.58 4.06
CA GLN A 212 -16.72 -8.56 3.26
C GLN A 212 -16.12 -8.47 1.86
N PHE A 213 -14.80 -8.51 1.74
CA PHE A 213 -14.08 -8.53 0.47
C PHE A 213 -14.55 -9.69 -0.42
N ALA A 214 -14.64 -10.90 0.12
CA ALA A 214 -15.05 -12.09 -0.61
C ALA A 214 -16.55 -12.09 -1.00
N ASN A 215 -17.40 -11.37 -0.27
CA ASN A 215 -18.85 -11.37 -0.47
C ASN A 215 -19.35 -10.25 -1.39
N ALA A 216 -18.54 -9.26 -1.69
CA ALA A 216 -18.95 -8.14 -2.53
C ALA A 216 -18.89 -8.46 -4.02
N GLY A 217 -19.53 -9.52 -4.40
CA GLY A 217 -20.06 -9.70 -5.75
C GLY A 217 -19.35 -10.63 -6.65
N ALA A 218 -18.54 -11.52 -6.38
CA ALA A 218 -18.18 -12.44 -7.44
C ALA A 218 -17.37 -13.67 -7.01
N GLY A 219 -18.02 -14.58 -6.43
CA GLY A 219 -17.49 -15.94 -6.31
C GLY A 219 -16.25 -16.04 -5.42
N ALA A 220 -16.41 -16.69 -4.30
CA ALA A 220 -15.31 -17.08 -3.44
C ALA A 220 -14.24 -17.82 -4.26
N SER A 221 -12.97 -17.55 -3.96
CA SER A 221 -11.89 -18.37 -4.48
C SER A 221 -12.05 -19.80 -3.99
N THR A 222 -11.92 -20.75 -4.88
CA THR A 222 -11.78 -22.13 -4.47
C THR A 222 -10.44 -22.31 -3.75
N PRO A 223 -10.38 -23.17 -2.73
CA PRO A 223 -9.10 -23.64 -2.19
C PRO A 223 -8.21 -24.13 -3.33
N ALA A 224 -6.92 -23.98 -3.19
CA ALA A 224 -5.93 -24.25 -4.21
C ALA A 224 -5.56 -23.07 -5.13
N GLY A 225 -5.88 -21.82 -4.73
CA GLY A 225 -5.42 -20.65 -5.45
C GLY A 225 -6.10 -20.42 -6.80
N THR A 226 -7.26 -21.01 -7.05
CA THR A 226 -8.06 -20.75 -8.23
C THR A 226 -9.26 -19.89 -7.86
N ALA A 227 -9.43 -18.74 -8.45
CA ALA A 227 -10.56 -17.86 -8.22
C ALA A 227 -11.20 -17.46 -9.55
N ARG A 228 -12.51 -17.29 -9.57
CA ARG A 228 -13.26 -16.81 -10.73
C ARG A 228 -13.92 -15.48 -10.38
N PRO A 229 -13.84 -14.48 -11.24
CA PRO A 229 -14.76 -13.36 -11.13
C PRO A 229 -16.18 -13.89 -11.36
N GLY A 230 -17.10 -13.59 -10.50
CA GLY A 230 -18.51 -13.92 -10.69
C GLY A 230 -19.03 -13.23 -11.92
N GLY A 231 -19.78 -13.94 -12.72
CA GLY A 231 -20.40 -13.39 -13.90
C GLY A 231 -21.45 -12.34 -13.52
N GLY A 232 -21.26 -11.17 -14.01
CA GLY A 232 -22.16 -10.04 -13.91
C GLY A 232 -21.54 -8.90 -14.70
N LEU A 233 -21.62 -8.97 -15.97
CA LEU A 233 -21.60 -7.81 -16.87
C LEU A 233 -23.05 -7.48 -17.18
#